data_5604948890d4b998751a703e028c12fb
#
_entry.id   5604948890d4b998751a703e028c12fb
#
_cell.length_a   1.000
_cell.length_b   1.000
_cell.length_c   1.000
_cell.angle_alpha   90.00
_cell.angle_beta   90.00
_cell.angle_gamma   90.00
#
_symmetry.space_group_name_H-M   'P 1'
#
loop_
_entity.id
_entity.type
_entity.pdbx_description
1 polymer ?
#
loop_
_entity_poly.entity_id
_entity_poly.type
_entity_poly.pdbx_seq_one_letter_code
_entity_poly.pdbx_strand_id
1 'polypeptide(L)'
;FILFFALLGIAGCNHRSVSNENITEDKPETAVTLTHITFGKIRNNVILSATTVYQNKSVISSPIAGFITTECVRPGSIVEAGQPVFYLESKEQRVLSSPDIQKILVQAEKPGIVLEVQQHSGNFISEGTALCTIAETASLVFELHVPYELLKFVIPGKKCTLILPDGKQLEATIEVPLVTMNVVSQSLRIVARARSPFLPEGMNVKVLIPTDENPDRQEMILPKNAVQSNEQLTAHWIMKLVN
;
A
#
# COMPACT_ATOMS: atom_id res chain seq x y z
N PHE A 1 59.24 -56.96 59.27
CA PHE A 1 59.99 -57.98 58.57
C PHE A 1 60.56 -57.42 57.25
N ILE A 2 61.85 -57.13 57.23
CA ILE A 2 62.89 -57.56 56.33
C ILE A 2 62.76 -56.91 54.93
N LEU A 3 63.62 -56.12 54.61
CA LEU A 3 65.05 -56.05 54.27
C LEU A 3 65.27 -55.76 52.77
N PHE A 4 66.08 -54.73 52.51
CA PHE A 4 67.22 -54.76 51.59
C PHE A 4 66.97 -54.69 50.10
N PHE A 5 67.52 -53.90 49.25
CA PHE A 5 68.93 -53.59 48.98
C PHE A 5 69.05 -52.49 47.95
N ALA A 6 70.01 -51.69 48.08
CA ALA A 6 70.60 -50.70 47.23
C ALA A 6 71.03 -51.23 45.89
N LEU A 7 71.11 -50.40 44.89
CA LEU A 7 72.34 -50.21 44.09
C LEU A 7 72.28 -49.01 43.15
N LEU A 8 73.38 -48.28 43.23
CA LEU A 8 73.87 -47.22 42.37
C LEU A 8 73.81 -47.56 40.87
N GLY A 9 73.56 -46.58 40.02
CA GLY A 9 73.86 -46.58 38.60
C GLY A 9 74.00 -45.16 38.06
N ILE A 10 75.19 -44.82 37.75
CA ILE A 10 75.79 -43.54 37.37
C ILE A 10 75.45 -43.17 35.93
N ALA A 11 75.28 -41.85 35.68
CA ALA A 11 75.61 -41.06 34.49
C ALA A 11 75.00 -41.32 33.13
N GLY A 12 74.48 -40.28 32.58
CA GLY A 12 74.22 -40.09 31.18
C GLY A 12 73.64 -38.71 30.91
N CYS A 13 74.48 -37.65 31.01
CA CYS A 13 74.13 -36.37 30.38
C CYS A 13 74.05 -36.55 28.87
N ASN A 14 72.84 -36.59 28.34
CA ASN A 14 72.62 -36.44 26.91
C ASN A 14 72.08 -35.03 26.64
N HIS A 15 72.97 -34.18 26.19
CA HIS A 15 72.70 -32.82 25.76
C HIS A 15 71.93 -32.91 24.43
N ARG A 16 70.62 -32.90 24.50
CA ARG A 16 69.77 -32.75 23.31
C ARG A 16 69.74 -31.27 22.96
N SER A 17 70.38 -30.95 21.87
CA SER A 17 70.24 -29.66 21.20
C SER A 17 68.78 -29.43 20.90
N VAL A 18 68.25 -28.38 21.50
CA VAL A 18 66.93 -27.81 21.17
C VAL A 18 67.09 -27.25 19.76
N SER A 19 66.55 -27.95 18.77
CA SER A 19 66.30 -27.39 17.46
C SER A 19 65.27 -26.26 17.67
N ASN A 20 65.65 -25.05 17.29
CA ASN A 20 64.73 -23.96 17.11
C ASN A 20 63.70 -24.36 16.09
N GLU A 21 62.55 -24.88 16.54
CA GLU A 21 61.34 -24.82 15.74
C GLU A 21 60.98 -23.34 15.57
N ASN A 22 61.19 -22.84 14.37
CA ASN A 22 60.56 -21.63 13.91
C ASN A 22 59.09 -21.82 14.08
N ILE A 23 58.52 -21.27 15.17
CA ILE A 23 57.10 -21.05 15.31
C ILE A 23 56.76 -19.98 14.26
N THR A 24 56.41 -20.45 13.08
CA THR A 24 55.65 -19.61 12.15
C THR A 24 54.34 -19.29 12.86
N GLU A 25 54.25 -18.04 13.38
CA GLU A 25 53.01 -17.46 13.84
C GLU A 25 52.00 -17.55 12.66
N ASP A 26 51.16 -18.59 12.68
CA ASP A 26 50.10 -18.76 11.74
C ASP A 26 49.10 -17.61 11.96
N LYS A 27 49.31 -16.53 11.22
CA LYS A 27 48.46 -15.36 11.28
C LYS A 27 47.08 -15.83 10.77
N PRO A 28 46.03 -15.74 11.60
CA PRO A 28 44.74 -16.22 11.19
C PRO A 28 44.28 -15.48 9.91
N GLU A 29 44.24 -16.23 8.79
CA GLU A 29 43.71 -15.68 7.55
C GLU A 29 42.21 -15.68 7.60
N THR A 30 41.62 -14.49 7.60
CA THR A 30 40.18 -14.33 7.51
C THR A 30 39.77 -14.21 6.05
N ALA A 31 38.96 -15.15 5.57
CA ALA A 31 38.41 -15.08 4.23
C ALA A 31 37.52 -13.82 4.08
N VAL A 32 37.85 -12.97 3.11
CA VAL A 32 37.12 -11.75 2.81
C VAL A 32 36.57 -11.79 1.39
N THR A 33 35.39 -11.30 1.20
CA THR A 33 34.78 -11.13 -0.13
C THR A 33 34.96 -9.69 -0.58
N LEU A 34 35.53 -9.51 -1.78
CA LEU A 34 35.68 -8.20 -2.39
C LEU A 34 34.39 -7.76 -3.08
N THR A 35 34.05 -6.49 -2.96
CA THR A 35 32.97 -5.86 -3.68
C THR A 35 33.44 -4.55 -4.29
N HIS A 36 32.71 -4.06 -5.28
CA HIS A 36 33.00 -2.79 -5.93
C HIS A 36 31.92 -1.76 -5.60
N ILE A 37 32.33 -0.49 -5.58
CA ILE A 37 31.39 0.63 -5.53
C ILE A 37 30.63 0.65 -6.85
N THR A 38 29.32 0.65 -6.78
CA THR A 38 28.43 0.88 -7.91
C THR A 38 27.80 2.27 -7.81
N PHE A 39 27.54 2.90 -8.94
CA PHE A 39 26.80 4.14 -8.99
C PHE A 39 25.34 3.82 -9.33
N GLY A 40 24.44 4.36 -8.56
CA GLY A 40 23.01 4.13 -8.76
C GLY A 40 22.17 5.28 -8.24
N LYS A 41 20.90 5.29 -8.63
CA LYS A 41 19.93 6.28 -8.15
C LYS A 41 19.31 5.76 -6.86
N ILE A 42 19.52 6.46 -5.74
CA ILE A 42 18.83 6.20 -4.49
C ILE A 42 17.61 7.10 -4.47
N ARG A 43 16.43 6.52 -4.36
CA ARG A 43 15.17 7.27 -4.22
C ARG A 43 14.69 7.17 -2.80
N ASN A 44 14.68 8.28 -2.11
CA ASN A 44 14.03 8.40 -0.81
C ASN A 44 12.55 8.69 -1.04
N ASN A 45 11.69 7.88 -0.47
CA ASN A 45 10.25 8.04 -0.59
C ASN A 45 9.61 8.12 0.79
N VAL A 46 8.66 9.03 0.93
CA VAL A 46 7.69 8.96 2.03
C VAL A 46 6.60 7.98 1.65
N ILE A 47 6.29 7.07 2.57
CA ILE A 47 5.22 6.09 2.39
C ILE A 47 4.01 6.56 3.17
N LEU A 48 2.90 6.76 2.47
CA LEU A 48 1.61 7.13 3.04
C LEU A 48 0.56 6.07 2.69
N SER A 49 -0.58 6.13 3.35
CA SER A 49 -1.78 5.37 2.98
C SER A 49 -2.80 6.27 2.31
N ALA A 50 -3.52 5.71 1.36
CA ALA A 50 -4.68 6.33 0.74
C ALA A 50 -5.84 5.35 0.67
N THR A 51 -7.05 5.88 0.57
CA THR A 51 -8.28 5.10 0.39
C THR A 51 -8.94 5.53 -0.91
N THR A 52 -9.45 4.57 -1.67
CA THR A 52 -10.22 4.86 -2.90
C THR A 52 -11.59 5.42 -2.53
N VAL A 53 -11.98 6.51 -3.16
CA VAL A 53 -13.27 7.19 -2.94
C VAL A 53 -13.83 7.67 -4.28
N TYR A 54 -15.11 7.47 -4.50
CA TYR A 54 -15.83 8.12 -5.60
C TYR A 54 -16.37 9.46 -5.12
N GLN A 55 -15.95 10.56 -5.76
CA GLN A 55 -16.36 11.91 -5.37
C GLN A 55 -17.81 12.20 -5.77
N ASN A 56 -18.22 11.72 -6.94
CA ASN A 56 -19.57 11.96 -7.48
C ASN A 56 -20.42 10.71 -7.30
N LYS A 57 -21.41 10.81 -6.41
CA LYS A 57 -22.39 9.75 -6.16
C LYS A 57 -23.79 10.31 -6.33
N SER A 58 -24.66 9.53 -6.97
CA SER A 58 -26.09 9.84 -7.10
C SER A 58 -26.88 8.77 -6.34
N VAL A 59 -27.74 9.22 -5.44
CA VAL A 59 -28.71 8.36 -4.76
C VAL A 59 -29.97 8.36 -5.60
N ILE A 60 -30.32 7.21 -6.15
CA ILE A 60 -31.56 7.04 -6.87
C ILE A 60 -32.66 6.76 -5.85
N SER A 61 -33.66 7.63 -5.81
CA SER A 61 -34.79 7.53 -4.88
C SER A 61 -36.09 7.21 -5.62
N SER A 62 -37.05 6.66 -4.88
CA SER A 62 -38.36 6.35 -5.42
C SER A 62 -39.16 7.63 -5.70
N PRO A 63 -39.69 7.79 -6.92
CA PRO A 63 -40.58 8.93 -7.26
C PRO A 63 -42.01 8.80 -6.71
N ILE A 64 -42.40 7.63 -6.21
CA ILE A 64 -43.74 7.35 -5.68
C ILE A 64 -43.70 6.46 -4.45
N ALA A 65 -44.78 6.42 -3.71
CA ALA A 65 -45.05 5.35 -2.73
C ALA A 65 -45.64 4.12 -3.47
N GLY A 66 -45.04 2.94 -3.22
CA GLY A 66 -45.50 1.70 -3.92
C GLY A 66 -44.62 0.49 -3.61
N PHE A 67 -44.71 -0.51 -4.46
CA PHE A 67 -43.97 -1.75 -4.35
C PHE A 67 -42.92 -1.86 -5.47
N ILE A 68 -41.77 -2.37 -5.12
CA ILE A 68 -40.75 -2.74 -6.12
C ILE A 68 -41.15 -4.05 -6.76
N THR A 69 -41.40 -4.01 -8.08
CA THR A 69 -41.77 -5.22 -8.84
C THR A 69 -40.56 -5.93 -9.41
N THR A 70 -39.55 -5.17 -9.85
CA THR A 70 -38.36 -5.74 -10.47
C THR A 70 -37.14 -4.88 -10.13
N GLU A 71 -36.08 -5.53 -9.78
CA GLU A 71 -34.74 -4.98 -9.59
C GLU A 71 -33.90 -5.36 -10.82
N CYS A 72 -33.41 -4.36 -11.55
CA CYS A 72 -32.68 -4.56 -12.80
C CYS A 72 -31.15 -4.51 -12.60
N VAL A 73 -30.67 -4.09 -11.42
CA VAL A 73 -29.26 -3.89 -11.14
C VAL A 73 -28.83 -4.58 -9.85
N ARG A 74 -27.54 -4.83 -9.74
CA ARG A 74 -26.90 -5.40 -8.54
C ARG A 74 -25.68 -4.56 -8.17
N PRO A 75 -25.19 -4.62 -6.93
CA PRO A 75 -23.91 -4.01 -6.59
C PRO A 75 -22.82 -4.47 -7.55
N GLY A 76 -22.03 -3.53 -8.06
CA GLY A 76 -21.01 -3.77 -9.07
C GLY A 76 -21.49 -3.71 -10.53
N SER A 77 -22.80 -3.59 -10.80
CA SER A 77 -23.32 -3.41 -12.15
C SER A 77 -22.91 -2.05 -12.73
N ILE A 78 -22.46 -2.03 -13.99
CA ILE A 78 -22.25 -0.79 -14.74
C ILE A 78 -23.57 -0.43 -15.38
N VAL A 79 -23.97 0.83 -15.28
CA VAL A 79 -25.19 1.37 -15.85
C VAL A 79 -24.90 2.57 -16.74
N GLU A 80 -25.70 2.71 -17.80
CA GLU A 80 -25.68 3.87 -18.68
C GLU A 80 -26.81 4.85 -18.32
N ALA A 81 -26.65 6.11 -18.74
CA ALA A 81 -27.73 7.10 -18.57
C ALA A 81 -29.02 6.63 -19.28
N GLY A 82 -30.16 6.71 -18.59
CA GLY A 82 -31.45 6.25 -19.07
C GLY A 82 -31.67 4.73 -18.93
N GLN A 83 -30.71 3.95 -18.45
CA GLN A 83 -30.88 2.52 -18.24
C GLN A 83 -31.85 2.24 -17.09
N PRO A 84 -32.78 1.28 -17.25
CA PRO A 84 -33.69 0.84 -16.18
C PRO A 84 -32.91 0.33 -14.95
N VAL A 85 -33.27 0.82 -13.77
CA VAL A 85 -32.72 0.40 -12.50
C VAL A 85 -33.74 -0.36 -11.68
N PHE A 86 -34.98 0.18 -11.60
CA PHE A 86 -36.09 -0.46 -10.90
C PHE A 86 -37.39 -0.27 -11.68
N TYR A 87 -38.32 -1.23 -11.52
CA TYR A 87 -39.71 -1.08 -11.88
C TYR A 87 -40.54 -1.05 -10.61
N LEU A 88 -41.42 -0.06 -10.53
CA LEU A 88 -42.31 0.17 -9.40
C LEU A 88 -43.77 0.03 -9.80
N GLU A 89 -44.61 -0.29 -8.84
CA GLU A 89 -46.07 -0.35 -8.96
C GLU A 89 -46.69 0.43 -7.81
N SER A 90 -47.61 1.36 -8.11
CA SER A 90 -48.28 2.07 -7.05
C SER A 90 -49.26 1.14 -6.30
N LYS A 91 -49.62 1.53 -5.07
CA LYS A 91 -50.59 0.78 -4.26
C LYS A 91 -51.95 0.68 -4.94
N GLU A 92 -52.41 1.73 -5.60
CA GLU A 92 -53.68 1.81 -6.33
C GLU A 92 -53.65 0.86 -7.53
N GLN A 93 -52.58 0.84 -8.29
CA GLN A 93 -52.42 -0.08 -9.45
C GLN A 93 -52.47 -1.54 -9.00
N ARG A 94 -51.85 -1.88 -7.89
CA ARG A 94 -51.86 -3.25 -7.38
C ARG A 94 -53.23 -3.75 -6.95
N VAL A 95 -54.10 -2.87 -6.42
CA VAL A 95 -55.47 -3.19 -6.04
C VAL A 95 -56.37 -3.44 -7.26
N LEU A 96 -56.13 -2.67 -8.33
CA LEU A 96 -56.98 -2.72 -9.52
C LEU A 96 -56.76 -3.98 -10.37
N SER A 97 -55.69 -4.74 -10.15
CA SER A 97 -55.39 -6.03 -10.85
C SER A 97 -55.56 -5.98 -12.37
N SER A 98 -55.38 -4.81 -13.00
CA SER A 98 -55.61 -4.61 -14.44
C SER A 98 -54.45 -5.24 -15.24
N PRO A 99 -54.69 -5.97 -16.33
CA PRO A 99 -53.62 -6.55 -17.13
C PRO A 99 -52.73 -5.50 -17.82
N ASP A 100 -53.19 -4.26 -17.95
CA ASP A 100 -52.46 -3.11 -18.53
C ASP A 100 -51.80 -2.22 -17.47
N ILE A 101 -51.24 -2.80 -16.41
CA ILE A 101 -50.55 -2.03 -15.38
C ILE A 101 -49.25 -1.48 -15.97
N GLN A 102 -49.23 -0.19 -16.20
CA GLN A 102 -48.03 0.52 -16.61
C GLN A 102 -47.07 0.67 -15.40
N LYS A 103 -46.05 -0.19 -15.38
CA LYS A 103 -44.99 -0.13 -14.35
C LYS A 103 -44.26 1.20 -14.44
N ILE A 104 -44.03 1.83 -13.31
CA ILE A 104 -43.27 3.05 -13.24
C ILE A 104 -41.80 2.69 -13.30
N LEU A 105 -41.13 3.26 -14.30
CA LEU A 105 -39.72 3.02 -14.56
C LEU A 105 -38.83 4.02 -13.82
N VAL A 106 -37.92 3.53 -13.05
CA VAL A 106 -36.83 4.32 -12.43
C VAL A 106 -35.57 4.03 -13.21
N GLN A 107 -34.92 5.09 -13.70
CA GLN A 107 -33.75 5.01 -14.57
C GLN A 107 -32.54 5.66 -13.91
N ALA A 108 -31.34 5.25 -14.33
CA ALA A 108 -30.10 5.93 -13.97
C ALA A 108 -30.03 7.28 -14.70
N GLU A 109 -29.80 8.36 -13.96
CA GLU A 109 -29.67 9.71 -14.56
C GLU A 109 -28.33 9.90 -15.26
N LYS A 110 -27.27 9.26 -14.74
CA LYS A 110 -25.90 9.35 -15.25
C LYS A 110 -25.29 7.96 -15.37
N PRO A 111 -24.31 7.79 -16.26
CA PRO A 111 -23.57 6.55 -16.36
C PRO A 111 -22.69 6.38 -15.12
N GLY A 112 -22.56 5.14 -14.65
CA GLY A 112 -21.76 4.87 -13.46
C GLY A 112 -21.78 3.40 -13.06
N ILE A 113 -21.36 3.15 -11.84
CA ILE A 113 -21.37 1.84 -11.21
C ILE A 113 -22.26 1.86 -9.97
N VAL A 114 -23.06 0.83 -9.82
CA VAL A 114 -23.90 0.64 -8.63
C VAL A 114 -23.02 0.23 -7.46
N LEU A 115 -22.89 1.10 -6.46
CA LEU A 115 -22.12 0.80 -5.24
C LEU A 115 -22.94 -0.08 -4.30
N GLU A 116 -24.20 0.29 -4.10
CA GLU A 116 -25.07 -0.32 -3.10
C GLU A 116 -26.51 -0.34 -3.62
N VAL A 117 -27.24 -1.42 -3.33
CA VAL A 117 -28.68 -1.56 -3.52
C VAL A 117 -29.31 -1.64 -2.13
N GLN A 118 -30.14 -0.66 -1.78
CA GLN A 118 -30.73 -0.51 -0.45
C GLN A 118 -32.11 -1.14 -0.35
N GLN A 119 -32.81 -1.32 -1.48
CA GLN A 119 -34.17 -1.86 -1.53
C GLN A 119 -34.26 -2.97 -2.56
N HIS A 120 -35.06 -3.98 -2.24
CA HIS A 120 -35.20 -5.20 -3.04
C HIS A 120 -36.63 -5.40 -3.55
N SER A 121 -36.77 -6.22 -4.58
CA SER A 121 -38.04 -6.61 -5.15
C SER A 121 -38.98 -7.18 -4.08
N GLY A 122 -40.26 -6.75 -4.11
CA GLY A 122 -41.30 -7.11 -3.15
C GLY A 122 -41.46 -6.13 -1.99
N ASN A 123 -40.48 -5.25 -1.70
CA ASN A 123 -40.58 -4.26 -0.63
C ASN A 123 -41.61 -3.17 -0.98
N PHE A 124 -42.35 -2.74 0.05
CA PHE A 124 -43.11 -1.49 0.00
C PHE A 124 -42.21 -0.34 0.38
N ILE A 125 -42.21 0.73 -0.39
CA ILE A 125 -41.38 1.92 -0.21
C ILE A 125 -42.25 3.17 -0.25
N SER A 126 -41.81 4.22 0.44
CA SER A 126 -42.40 5.55 0.38
C SER A 126 -41.72 6.41 -0.69
N GLU A 127 -42.40 7.43 -1.16
CA GLU A 127 -41.79 8.45 -2.00
C GLU A 127 -40.52 9.03 -1.34
N GLY A 128 -39.44 9.22 -2.12
CA GLY A 128 -38.15 9.70 -1.63
C GLY A 128 -37.26 8.63 -0.98
N THR A 129 -37.75 7.38 -0.81
CA THR A 129 -36.94 6.30 -0.26
C THR A 129 -35.76 5.99 -1.19
N ALA A 130 -34.55 5.97 -0.64
CA ALA A 130 -33.35 5.60 -1.39
C ALA A 130 -33.41 4.13 -1.86
N LEU A 131 -33.21 3.91 -3.14
CA LEU A 131 -33.25 2.58 -3.79
C LEU A 131 -31.86 2.01 -4.00
N CYS A 132 -30.97 2.80 -4.59
CA CYS A 132 -29.57 2.44 -4.79
C CYS A 132 -28.68 3.68 -4.89
N THR A 133 -27.40 3.46 -4.74
CA THR A 133 -26.37 4.50 -4.92
C THR A 133 -25.50 4.15 -6.12
N ILE A 134 -25.39 5.09 -7.06
CA ILE A 134 -24.58 4.97 -8.28
C ILE A 134 -23.43 5.97 -8.20
N ALA A 135 -22.20 5.49 -8.42
CA ALA A 135 -21.02 6.33 -8.49
C ALA A 135 -20.59 6.54 -9.94
N GLU A 136 -20.24 7.77 -10.28
CA GLU A 136 -19.64 8.11 -11.57
C GLU A 136 -18.23 7.51 -11.66
N THR A 137 -17.98 6.63 -12.62
CA THR A 137 -16.72 5.88 -12.73
C THR A 137 -15.50 6.78 -12.88
N ALA A 138 -15.65 7.92 -13.60
CA ALA A 138 -14.57 8.89 -13.80
C ALA A 138 -14.24 9.71 -12.55
N SER A 139 -15.07 9.64 -11.50
CA SER A 139 -14.89 10.40 -10.26
C SER A 139 -14.05 9.68 -9.20
N LEU A 140 -13.46 8.53 -9.53
CA LEU A 140 -12.59 7.80 -8.63
C LEU A 140 -11.32 8.60 -8.33
N VAL A 141 -11.04 8.76 -7.06
CA VAL A 141 -9.84 9.41 -6.54
C VAL A 141 -9.24 8.60 -5.40
N PHE A 142 -8.00 8.93 -5.07
CA PHE A 142 -7.29 8.36 -3.93
C PHE A 142 -7.17 9.43 -2.85
N GLU A 143 -7.86 9.24 -1.73
CA GLU A 143 -7.81 10.15 -0.59
C GLU A 143 -6.66 9.75 0.32
N LEU A 144 -5.59 10.57 0.33
CA LEU A 144 -4.40 10.40 1.15
C LEU A 144 -4.65 10.95 2.54
N HIS A 145 -4.24 10.21 3.54
CA HIS A 145 -4.21 10.67 4.93
C HIS A 145 -2.78 11.10 5.29
N VAL A 146 -2.54 12.41 5.28
CA VAL A 146 -1.21 12.98 5.42
C VAL A 146 -1.03 13.59 6.81
N PRO A 147 -0.16 13.02 7.66
CA PRO A 147 0.23 13.64 8.91
C PRO A 147 0.83 15.03 8.67
N TYR A 148 0.57 15.98 9.57
CA TYR A 148 1.02 17.37 9.43
C TYR A 148 2.53 17.51 9.19
N GLU A 149 3.32 16.66 9.84
CA GLU A 149 4.79 16.63 9.72
C GLU A 149 5.27 16.33 8.29
N LEU A 150 4.48 15.56 7.53
CA LEU A 150 4.84 15.10 6.18
C LEU A 150 4.28 16.00 5.07
N LEU A 151 3.50 17.03 5.42
CA LEU A 151 2.89 17.94 4.44
C LEU A 151 3.92 18.63 3.54
N LYS A 152 5.12 18.90 4.05
CA LYS A 152 6.22 19.52 3.28
C LYS A 152 6.62 18.71 2.03
N PHE A 153 6.35 17.41 2.01
CA PHE A 153 6.65 16.54 0.88
C PHE A 153 5.50 16.38 -0.09
N VAL A 154 4.27 16.71 0.35
CA VAL A 154 3.02 16.52 -0.40
C VAL A 154 2.63 17.83 -1.08
N ILE A 155 3.25 18.09 -2.22
CA ILE A 155 3.08 19.34 -2.95
C ILE A 155 2.05 19.12 -4.07
N PRO A 156 1.03 19.99 -4.22
CA PRO A 156 0.10 19.94 -5.33
C PRO A 156 0.80 19.94 -6.69
N GLY A 157 0.34 19.11 -7.61
CA GLY A 157 0.94 18.92 -8.94
C GLY A 157 2.12 17.92 -8.96
N LYS A 158 2.63 17.51 -7.81
CA LYS A 158 3.71 16.53 -7.73
C LYS A 158 3.18 15.12 -8.08
N LYS A 159 3.98 14.36 -8.83
CA LYS A 159 3.69 12.97 -9.13
C LYS A 159 4.00 12.07 -7.93
N CYS A 160 3.18 11.08 -7.73
CA CYS A 160 3.38 10.01 -6.74
C CYS A 160 3.05 8.65 -7.38
N THR A 161 3.52 7.58 -6.76
CA THR A 161 3.23 6.22 -7.20
C THR A 161 2.29 5.56 -6.21
N LEU A 162 1.17 5.07 -6.70
CA LEU A 162 0.21 4.28 -5.94
C LEU A 162 0.53 2.80 -6.12
N ILE A 163 0.60 2.05 -5.04
CA ILE A 163 0.78 0.59 -5.06
C ILE A 163 -0.52 -0.04 -4.56
N LEU A 164 -1.21 -0.69 -5.47
CA LEU A 164 -2.44 -1.43 -5.17
C LEU A 164 -2.14 -2.70 -4.36
N PRO A 165 -3.12 -3.28 -3.67
CA PRO A 165 -2.95 -4.53 -2.91
C PRO A 165 -2.48 -5.72 -3.76
N ASP A 166 -2.77 -5.72 -5.07
CA ASP A 166 -2.33 -6.73 -6.04
C ASP A 166 -0.89 -6.50 -6.55
N GLY A 167 -0.20 -5.46 -6.03
CA GLY A 167 1.16 -5.09 -6.41
C GLY A 167 1.27 -4.21 -7.65
N LYS A 168 0.17 -3.94 -8.36
CA LYS A 168 0.19 -3.01 -9.50
C LYS A 168 0.51 -1.60 -9.05
N GLN A 169 1.28 -0.90 -9.88
CA GLN A 169 1.66 0.49 -9.65
C GLN A 169 0.94 1.40 -10.64
N LEU A 170 0.41 2.49 -10.12
CA LEU A 170 -0.24 3.55 -10.90
C LEU A 170 0.47 4.87 -10.64
N GLU A 171 0.72 5.63 -11.69
CA GLU A 171 1.14 7.02 -11.54
C GLU A 171 -0.06 7.89 -11.20
N ALA A 172 0.07 8.71 -10.17
CA ALA A 172 -0.93 9.67 -9.75
C ALA A 172 -0.33 11.06 -9.62
N THR A 173 -1.19 12.06 -9.70
CA THR A 173 -0.84 13.46 -9.45
C THR A 173 -1.59 13.93 -8.20
N ILE A 174 -0.86 14.58 -7.30
CA ILE A 174 -1.40 15.16 -6.08
C ILE A 174 -2.18 16.41 -6.43
N GLU A 175 -3.43 16.50 -5.98
CA GLU A 175 -4.29 17.67 -6.12
C GLU A 175 -4.17 18.59 -4.89
N VAL A 176 -5.00 19.62 -4.86
CA VAL A 176 -5.03 20.58 -3.76
C VAL A 176 -5.53 19.92 -2.47
N PRO A 177 -4.94 20.20 -1.30
CA PRO A 177 -5.41 19.69 -0.02
C PRO A 177 -6.87 20.10 0.26
N LEU A 178 -7.63 19.17 0.82
CA LEU A 178 -8.93 19.53 1.41
C LEU A 178 -8.69 20.37 2.67
N VAL A 179 -9.47 21.44 2.84
CA VAL A 179 -9.29 22.43 3.92
C VAL A 179 -9.58 21.85 5.32
N THR A 180 -10.12 20.62 5.40
CA THR A 180 -10.53 20.02 6.67
C THR A 180 -9.50 18.98 7.16
N MET A 181 -9.06 19.17 8.41
CA MET A 181 -8.20 18.22 9.11
C MET A 181 -9.06 17.23 9.92
N ASN A 182 -8.68 15.97 9.92
CA ASN A 182 -9.27 15.01 10.85
C ASN A 182 -8.73 15.28 12.26
N VAL A 183 -9.62 15.61 13.20
CA VAL A 183 -9.26 16.01 14.57
C VAL A 183 -8.64 14.87 15.36
N VAL A 184 -9.06 13.63 15.10
CA VAL A 184 -8.59 12.44 15.84
C VAL A 184 -7.20 11.99 15.35
N SER A 185 -6.99 11.91 14.04
CA SER A 185 -5.73 11.45 13.45
C SER A 185 -4.73 12.58 13.18
N GLN A 186 -5.12 13.84 13.38
CA GLN A 186 -4.34 15.03 13.04
C GLN A 186 -3.73 14.98 11.64
N SER A 187 -4.46 14.39 10.71
CA SER A 187 -4.05 14.24 9.32
C SER A 187 -4.91 15.11 8.39
N LEU A 188 -4.27 15.69 7.40
CA LEU A 188 -4.96 16.32 6.28
C LEU A 188 -5.37 15.27 5.26
N ARG A 189 -6.57 15.46 4.69
CA ARG A 189 -7.02 14.68 3.53
C ARG A 189 -6.57 15.39 2.26
N ILE A 190 -5.82 14.70 1.44
CA ILE A 190 -5.30 15.21 0.18
C ILE A 190 -5.71 14.23 -0.91
N VAL A 191 -6.19 14.75 -2.02
CA VAL A 191 -6.63 13.93 -3.15
C VAL A 191 -5.48 13.73 -4.11
N ALA A 192 -5.29 12.48 -4.54
CA ALA A 192 -4.47 12.16 -5.71
C ALA A 192 -5.35 11.55 -6.80
N ARG A 193 -5.14 11.97 -8.04
CA ARG A 193 -5.85 11.48 -9.20
C ARG A 193 -4.94 10.64 -10.09
N ALA A 194 -5.40 9.46 -10.45
CA ALA A 194 -4.73 8.56 -11.39
C ALA A 194 -5.72 8.05 -12.43
N ARG A 195 -5.21 7.67 -13.60
CA ARG A 195 -5.98 6.85 -14.53
C ARG A 195 -5.91 5.43 -14.01
N SER A 196 -7.04 4.92 -13.55
CA SER A 196 -7.14 3.56 -13.01
C SER A 196 -8.25 2.79 -13.71
N PRO A 197 -8.16 1.45 -13.78
CA PRO A 197 -9.31 0.61 -14.05
C PRO A 197 -10.33 0.79 -12.93
N PHE A 198 -11.48 0.12 -13.06
CA PHE A 198 -12.44 0.05 -11.97
C PHE A 198 -11.77 -0.50 -10.70
N LEU A 199 -11.92 0.21 -9.61
CA LEU A 199 -11.47 -0.21 -8.28
C LEU A 199 -12.64 -0.07 -7.30
N PRO A 200 -12.77 -0.99 -6.34
CA PRO A 200 -13.78 -0.88 -5.30
C PRO A 200 -13.54 0.35 -4.41
N GLU A 201 -14.61 0.95 -3.92
CA GLU A 201 -14.54 2.01 -2.91
C GLU A 201 -14.02 1.46 -1.58
N GLY A 202 -13.30 2.29 -0.83
CA GLY A 202 -12.76 1.89 0.49
C GLY A 202 -11.51 1.03 0.44
N MET A 203 -10.90 0.80 -0.73
CA MET A 203 -9.68 0.02 -0.84
C MET A 203 -8.48 0.82 -0.33
N ASN A 204 -7.69 0.21 0.54
CA ASN A 204 -6.44 0.80 1.02
C ASN A 204 -5.31 0.61 0.02
N VAL A 205 -4.61 1.69 -0.27
CA VAL A 205 -3.52 1.78 -1.25
C VAL A 205 -2.30 2.41 -0.59
N LYS A 206 -1.09 1.88 -0.88
CA LYS A 206 0.16 2.53 -0.47
C LYS A 206 0.54 3.61 -1.47
N VAL A 207 1.00 4.74 -0.98
CA VAL A 207 1.42 5.88 -1.79
C VAL A 207 2.89 6.16 -1.53
N LEU A 208 3.69 6.14 -2.58
CA LEU A 208 5.10 6.53 -2.54
C LEU A 208 5.25 7.94 -3.09
N ILE A 209 5.70 8.86 -2.25
CA ILE A 209 5.98 10.25 -2.65
C ILE A 209 7.48 10.45 -2.63
N PRO A 210 8.11 10.76 -3.78
CA PRO A 210 9.54 11.04 -3.83
C PRO A 210 9.86 12.27 -2.97
N THR A 211 10.86 12.16 -2.09
CA THR A 211 11.33 13.27 -1.26
C THR A 211 12.49 14.03 -1.88
N ASP A 212 13.18 13.41 -2.83
CA ASP A 212 14.35 13.97 -3.45
C ASP A 212 13.99 15.07 -4.46
N GLU A 213 14.64 16.22 -4.35
CA GLU A 213 14.51 17.32 -5.30
C GLU A 213 15.18 16.99 -6.65
N ASN A 214 16.17 16.10 -6.64
CA ASN A 214 16.89 15.67 -7.84
C ASN A 214 16.86 14.14 -8.00
N PRO A 215 15.86 13.58 -8.70
CA PRO A 215 15.68 12.13 -8.84
C PRO A 215 16.77 11.47 -9.68
N ASP A 216 17.60 12.25 -10.36
CA ASP A 216 18.68 11.77 -11.24
C ASP A 216 20.07 11.80 -10.60
N ARG A 217 20.16 12.18 -9.33
CA ARG A 217 21.41 12.17 -8.58
C ARG A 217 21.94 10.74 -8.49
N GLN A 218 23.14 10.55 -9.03
CA GLN A 218 23.88 9.30 -8.88
C GLN A 218 24.64 9.33 -7.56
N GLU A 219 24.41 8.32 -6.74
CA GLU A 219 25.11 8.13 -5.47
C GLU A 219 25.94 6.86 -5.49
N MET A 220 27.01 6.84 -4.71
CA MET A 220 27.83 5.64 -4.53
C MET A 220 27.09 4.65 -3.64
N ILE A 221 26.87 3.45 -4.17
CA ILE A 221 26.16 2.37 -3.48
C ILE A 221 27.15 1.27 -3.14
N LEU A 222 27.13 0.87 -1.88
CA LEU A 222 27.85 -0.29 -1.37
C LEU A 222 26.87 -1.30 -0.78
N PRO A 223 27.13 -2.60 -0.91
CA PRO A 223 26.37 -3.61 -0.19
C PRO A 223 26.48 -3.38 1.33
N LYS A 224 25.38 -3.57 2.04
CA LYS A 224 25.33 -3.34 3.50
C LYS A 224 26.38 -4.15 4.27
N ASN A 225 26.70 -5.35 3.82
CA ASN A 225 27.71 -6.24 4.41
C ASN A 225 29.16 -5.74 4.22
N ALA A 226 29.40 -4.78 3.31
CA ALA A 226 30.71 -4.16 3.12
C ALA A 226 30.95 -2.97 4.08
N VAL A 227 29.90 -2.51 4.76
CA VAL A 227 29.97 -1.41 5.73
C VAL A 227 29.99 -2.00 7.13
N GLN A 228 31.07 -1.71 7.86
CA GLN A 228 31.18 -2.08 9.27
C GLN A 228 30.74 -0.91 10.15
N SER A 229 30.25 -1.22 11.34
CA SER A 229 29.84 -0.22 12.31
C SER A 229 30.28 -0.61 13.71
N ASN A 230 30.42 0.39 14.59
CA ASN A 230 30.60 0.13 16.01
C ASN A 230 29.29 -0.40 16.64
N GLU A 231 29.37 -0.97 17.82
CA GLU A 231 28.23 -1.53 18.58
C GLU A 231 27.10 -0.51 18.78
N GLN A 232 27.42 0.77 18.86
CA GLN A 232 26.47 1.86 19.09
C GLN A 232 25.88 2.42 17.76
N LEU A 233 26.31 1.93 16.60
CA LEU A 233 25.90 2.39 15.26
C LEU A 233 26.14 3.90 15.02
N THR A 234 27.08 4.50 15.74
CA THR A 234 27.43 5.92 15.62
C THR A 234 28.56 6.20 14.66
N ALA A 235 29.36 5.18 14.33
CA ALA A 235 30.46 5.26 13.38
C ALA A 235 30.38 4.11 12.38
N HIS A 236 30.59 4.43 11.10
CA HIS A 236 30.61 3.48 10.02
C HIS A 236 31.91 3.62 9.23
N TRP A 237 32.50 2.49 8.84
CA TRP A 237 33.72 2.46 8.03
C TRP A 237 33.68 1.33 7.00
N ILE A 238 34.52 1.47 6.01
CA ILE A 238 34.77 0.47 4.99
C ILE A 238 36.26 0.14 4.93
N MET A 239 36.60 -1.10 4.61
CA MET A 239 37.98 -1.50 4.35
C MET A 239 38.28 -1.34 2.86
N LYS A 240 39.37 -0.66 2.53
CA LYS A 240 39.85 -0.50 1.16
C LYS A 240 41.02 -1.43 0.93
N LEU A 241 40.91 -2.25 -0.13
CA LEU A 241 42.09 -2.99 -0.60
C LEU A 241 43.05 -2.00 -1.26
N VAL A 242 44.28 -1.97 -0.78
CA VAL A 242 45.38 -1.19 -1.37
C VAL A 242 46.36 -2.20 -1.93
N ASN A 243 46.62 -2.15 -3.23
CA ASN A 243 47.64 -2.96 -3.90
C ASN A 243 49.02 -2.40 -3.66
#